data_e05f9fcb8f9dc26117e9f389fb1a839b
#
_entry.id   e05f9fcb8f9dc26117e9f389fb1a839b
#
_cell.length_a   1.000
_cell.length_b   1.000
_cell.length_c   1.000
_cell.angle_alpha   90.00
_cell.angle_beta   90.00
_cell.angle_gamma   90.00
#
_symmetry.space_group_name_H-M   'P 1'
#
loop_
_entity.id
_entity.type
_entity.pdbx_description
1 polymer ?
#
loop_
_entity_poly.entity_id
_entity_poly.type
_entity_poly.pdbx_seq_one_letter_code
_entity_poly.pdbx_strand_id
1 'polypeptide(L)'
;MYNKLNSHYSEPMKPRNKFEKTVLAQSKKLRPITKAQMNWAFRECIDHYAHRLPKGRTTCMDCGHCWIMDKQTEYCTCPECGARLEVVTSYVRKVQQKQYFTVLTTCGEYQVLRMYLLFVEMEKGCKADPYVLEIGQYWWNKEGRTAVVGKQRIWGRYLDLFSFASPMAIRQDNIAYDHIAHSPIYPKFKVTDTLRRNGFKGDFHGIVPTKLIPALLSDSRAETLMKSGNIEHLRYFLSKPQALDRCWHSYKIAMRNKYAITDISLWCDLLYLLEKLGKDVRNPHFICPTDLKAAHDQYMEKRQAQLERERERRRMIWEAERLERERKRLEDMAKEKDEYIRKKAAFLNLVLTDGLIIVKVLQSVDEFYEEGKAMHHCVYTNAYYNDENSLILSARIDGERIETVEVDLQTLKVVQSRGVCNSNTEYHDRIIKLVEDNAEQIRQRMSAA
;
A
#
# COMPACT_ATOMS: atom_id res chain seq x y z
N MET A 1 -38.76 11.32 8.79
CA MET A 1 -37.61 11.69 7.94
C MET A 1 -36.53 10.60 8.00
N TYR A 2 -36.90 9.38 7.61
CA TYR A 2 -36.02 8.20 7.59
C TYR A 2 -36.11 7.55 6.21
N ASN A 3 -35.67 8.26 5.17
CA ASN A 3 -35.55 7.68 3.83
C ASN A 3 -34.57 8.50 3.02
N LYS A 4 -33.31 8.06 3.02
CA LYS A 4 -32.30 8.18 1.94
C LYS A 4 -30.91 7.85 2.48
N LEU A 5 -30.76 6.66 3.09
CA LEU A 5 -29.47 5.99 3.04
C LEU A 5 -29.50 5.17 1.73
N ASN A 6 -28.97 5.75 0.68
CA ASN A 6 -28.63 5.00 -0.53
C ASN A 6 -27.63 3.92 -0.14
N SER A 7 -28.14 2.76 0.22
CA SER A 7 -27.37 1.53 0.26
C SER A 7 -26.93 1.27 -1.18
N HIS A 8 -25.65 1.39 -1.46
CA HIS A 8 -25.05 0.80 -2.66
C HIS A 8 -25.22 -0.73 -2.54
N TYR A 9 -26.41 -1.23 -2.84
CA TYR A 9 -26.64 -2.65 -3.05
C TYR A 9 -25.90 -2.99 -4.35
N SER A 10 -24.76 -3.67 -4.25
CA SER A 10 -24.21 -4.31 -5.43
C SER A 10 -25.22 -5.34 -5.91
N GLU A 11 -25.76 -5.16 -7.11
CA GLU A 11 -26.66 -6.11 -7.71
C GLU A 11 -26.01 -7.50 -7.72
N PRO A 12 -26.82 -8.60 -7.60
CA PRO A 12 -26.29 -9.94 -7.69
C PRO A 12 -25.63 -10.11 -9.06
N MET A 13 -24.35 -10.43 -9.07
CA MET A 13 -23.60 -10.53 -10.31
C MET A 13 -24.06 -11.70 -11.14
N LYS A 14 -24.28 -11.47 -12.43
CA LYS A 14 -24.52 -12.53 -13.40
C LYS A 14 -23.24 -13.38 -13.55
N PRO A 15 -23.38 -14.72 -13.65
CA PRO A 15 -22.23 -15.59 -13.93
C PRO A 15 -21.56 -15.20 -15.26
N ARG A 16 -20.24 -15.01 -15.23
CA ARG A 16 -19.43 -14.52 -16.38
C ARG A 16 -19.00 -15.63 -17.34
N ASN A 17 -18.92 -16.87 -16.83
CA ASN A 17 -18.41 -18.00 -17.59
C ASN A 17 -19.19 -19.29 -17.29
N LYS A 18 -18.91 -20.34 -18.05
CA LYS A 18 -19.57 -21.66 -17.92
C LYS A 18 -19.39 -22.26 -16.51
N PHE A 19 -18.21 -22.13 -15.92
CA PHE A 19 -17.92 -22.65 -14.58
C PHE A 19 -18.80 -21.96 -13.53
N GLU A 20 -18.86 -20.64 -13.49
CA GLU A 20 -19.71 -19.89 -12.55
C GLU A 20 -21.22 -20.23 -12.74
N LYS A 21 -21.68 -20.39 -14.00
CA LYS A 21 -23.06 -20.81 -14.30
C LYS A 21 -23.34 -22.18 -13.70
N THR A 22 -22.43 -23.13 -13.87
CA THR A 22 -22.56 -24.49 -13.34
C THR A 22 -22.56 -24.48 -11.81
N VAL A 23 -21.60 -23.76 -11.21
CA VAL A 23 -21.50 -23.64 -9.74
C VAL A 23 -22.79 -23.07 -9.15
N LEU A 24 -23.32 -21.98 -9.70
CA LEU A 24 -24.55 -21.37 -9.22
C LEU A 24 -25.76 -22.34 -9.32
N ALA A 25 -25.84 -23.14 -10.37
CA ALA A 25 -26.89 -24.15 -10.53
C ALA A 25 -26.72 -25.30 -9.52
N GLN A 26 -25.48 -25.75 -9.27
CA GLN A 26 -25.20 -26.83 -8.30
C GLN A 26 -25.36 -26.36 -6.86
N SER A 27 -25.02 -25.08 -6.56
CA SER A 27 -25.22 -24.49 -5.23
C SER A 27 -26.64 -24.64 -4.72
N LYS A 28 -27.65 -24.55 -5.60
CA LYS A 28 -29.07 -24.72 -5.26
C LYS A 28 -29.45 -26.17 -4.94
N LYS A 29 -28.61 -27.14 -5.31
CA LYS A 29 -28.85 -28.58 -5.07
C LYS A 29 -28.14 -29.09 -3.81
N LEU A 30 -27.35 -28.27 -3.14
CA LEU A 30 -26.71 -28.66 -1.89
C LEU A 30 -27.76 -28.97 -0.82
N ARG A 31 -27.56 -30.08 -0.12
CA ARG A 31 -28.45 -30.45 1.00
C ARG A 31 -28.35 -29.39 2.12
N PRO A 32 -29.45 -29.12 2.84
CA PRO A 32 -29.41 -28.26 4.01
C PRO A 32 -28.37 -28.74 5.04
N ILE A 33 -27.98 -27.83 5.93
CA ILE A 33 -27.16 -28.20 7.07
C ILE A 33 -27.84 -29.25 7.93
N THR A 34 -27.08 -30.21 8.45
CA THR A 34 -27.64 -31.31 9.26
C THR A 34 -27.70 -30.91 10.74
N LYS A 35 -28.60 -31.53 11.50
CA LYS A 35 -28.71 -31.38 12.96
C LYS A 35 -27.37 -31.68 13.66
N ALA A 36 -26.62 -32.68 13.18
CA ALA A 36 -25.31 -33.03 13.74
C ALA A 36 -24.29 -31.89 13.57
N GLN A 37 -24.28 -31.20 12.41
CA GLN A 37 -23.42 -30.05 12.15
C GLN A 37 -23.83 -28.84 13.00
N MET A 38 -25.14 -28.59 13.14
CA MET A 38 -25.64 -27.51 13.99
C MET A 38 -25.30 -27.74 15.47
N ASN A 39 -25.51 -28.96 15.96
CA ASN A 39 -25.20 -29.32 17.34
C ASN A 39 -23.69 -29.21 17.65
N TRP A 40 -22.86 -29.63 16.68
CA TRP A 40 -21.41 -29.46 16.80
C TRP A 40 -21.02 -27.96 16.84
N ALA A 41 -21.57 -27.16 15.94
CA ALA A 41 -21.30 -25.73 15.91
C ALA A 41 -21.72 -25.01 17.22
N PHE A 42 -22.91 -25.37 17.75
CA PHE A 42 -23.35 -24.87 19.04
C PHE A 42 -22.41 -25.28 20.15
N ARG A 43 -21.89 -26.51 20.19
CA ARG A 43 -21.03 -27.01 21.27
C ARG A 43 -19.60 -26.49 21.21
N GLU A 44 -19.04 -26.27 19.98
CA GLU A 44 -17.61 -26.03 19.80
C GLU A 44 -17.28 -24.59 19.36
N CYS A 45 -18.27 -23.82 18.89
CA CYS A 45 -18.00 -22.51 18.27
C CYS A 45 -18.47 -21.32 19.11
N ILE A 46 -19.16 -21.55 20.23
CA ILE A 46 -19.60 -20.48 21.14
C ILE A 46 -19.11 -20.75 22.56
N ASP A 47 -19.22 -19.72 23.38
CA ASP A 47 -18.93 -19.83 24.80
C ASP A 47 -20.16 -20.30 25.56
N HIS A 48 -19.96 -21.13 26.59
CA HIS A 48 -21.00 -21.74 27.40
C HIS A 48 -20.91 -21.21 28.82
N TYR A 49 -22.00 -20.61 29.33
CA TYR A 49 -21.99 -19.92 30.62
C TYR A 49 -22.94 -20.51 31.67
N ALA A 50 -22.47 -20.53 32.89
CA ALA A 50 -23.29 -20.66 34.08
C ALA A 50 -23.39 -19.30 34.80
N HIS A 51 -24.54 -18.66 34.76
CA HIS A 51 -24.75 -17.39 35.44
C HIS A 51 -25.08 -17.63 36.93
N ARG A 52 -24.13 -17.33 37.83
CA ARG A 52 -24.25 -17.47 39.26
C ARG A 52 -24.64 -16.15 39.92
N LEU A 53 -25.60 -16.20 40.83
CA LEU A 53 -25.95 -15.08 41.72
C LEU A 53 -25.18 -15.18 43.05
N PRO A 54 -25.01 -14.07 43.80
CA PRO A 54 -24.22 -14.05 45.04
C PRO A 54 -24.62 -15.10 46.07
N LYS A 55 -25.90 -15.48 46.14
CA LYS A 55 -26.43 -16.50 47.04
C LYS A 55 -26.29 -17.96 46.50
N GLY A 56 -25.47 -18.18 45.49
CA GLY A 56 -25.20 -19.51 44.96
C GLY A 56 -26.18 -20.03 43.91
N ARG A 57 -27.32 -19.37 43.71
CA ARG A 57 -28.26 -19.77 42.65
C ARG A 57 -27.59 -19.62 41.28
N THR A 58 -27.44 -20.72 40.58
CA THR A 58 -26.72 -20.80 39.30
C THR A 58 -27.68 -21.28 38.23
N THR A 59 -27.58 -20.68 37.03
CA THR A 59 -28.42 -21.03 35.88
C THR A 59 -27.53 -21.38 34.69
N CYS A 60 -27.73 -22.55 34.09
CA CYS A 60 -27.14 -22.92 32.81
C CYS A 60 -27.75 -22.06 31.69
N MET A 61 -26.93 -21.38 30.94
CA MET A 61 -27.41 -20.57 29.83
C MET A 61 -27.73 -21.41 28.57
N ASP A 62 -27.27 -22.67 28.53
CA ASP A 62 -27.56 -23.59 27.40
C ASP A 62 -28.92 -24.23 27.49
N CYS A 63 -29.28 -24.80 28.65
CA CYS A 63 -30.53 -25.57 28.82
C CYS A 63 -31.54 -24.89 29.74
N GLY A 64 -31.17 -23.79 30.42
CA GLY A 64 -32.05 -23.10 31.33
C GLY A 64 -32.13 -23.72 32.74
N HIS A 65 -31.50 -24.86 33.01
CA HIS A 65 -31.55 -25.53 34.32
C HIS A 65 -30.96 -24.68 35.41
N CYS A 66 -31.59 -24.65 36.59
CA CYS A 66 -31.17 -23.90 37.73
C CYS A 66 -30.83 -24.82 38.92
N TRP A 67 -29.71 -24.57 39.59
CA TRP A 67 -29.27 -25.28 40.79
C TRP A 67 -28.59 -24.36 41.80
N ILE A 68 -28.26 -24.88 42.96
CA ILE A 68 -27.43 -24.14 43.94
C ILE A 68 -26.02 -24.65 43.83
N MET A 69 -25.06 -23.70 43.73
CA MET A 69 -23.63 -23.95 43.76
C MET A 69 -23.04 -23.28 44.98
N ASP A 70 -22.62 -24.06 45.95
CA ASP A 70 -22.12 -23.53 47.23
C ASP A 70 -20.79 -22.80 47.10
N LYS A 71 -19.84 -23.37 46.34
CA LYS A 71 -18.53 -22.77 46.10
C LYS A 71 -18.46 -22.23 44.68
N GLN A 72 -17.92 -21.04 44.53
CA GLN A 72 -17.63 -20.48 43.23
C GLN A 72 -16.37 -21.13 42.66
N THR A 73 -16.46 -21.68 41.48
CA THR A 73 -15.36 -22.22 40.67
C THR A 73 -15.29 -21.45 39.38
N GLU A 74 -14.18 -21.53 38.66
CA GLU A 74 -14.04 -20.94 37.34
C GLU A 74 -14.88 -21.65 36.26
N TYR A 75 -14.96 -22.98 36.37
CA TYR A 75 -15.76 -23.83 35.50
C TYR A 75 -16.62 -24.80 36.32
N CYS A 76 -17.77 -25.17 35.72
CA CYS A 76 -18.62 -26.21 36.29
C CYS A 76 -19.23 -27.06 35.19
N THR A 77 -19.83 -28.18 35.55
CA THR A 77 -20.63 -29.02 34.63
C THR A 77 -22.11 -28.88 35.01
N CYS A 78 -22.94 -28.59 33.98
CA CYS A 78 -24.39 -28.54 34.20
C CYS A 78 -24.92 -29.94 34.62
N PRO A 79 -25.63 -30.05 35.74
CA PRO A 79 -26.14 -31.34 36.21
C PRO A 79 -27.22 -31.94 35.27
N GLU A 80 -27.89 -31.11 34.47
CA GLU A 80 -28.97 -31.54 33.58
C GLU A 80 -28.48 -31.92 32.16
N CYS A 81 -27.75 -30.98 31.49
CA CYS A 81 -27.33 -31.18 30.11
C CYS A 81 -25.89 -31.67 29.94
N GLY A 82 -25.11 -31.72 31.02
CA GLY A 82 -23.71 -32.16 31.01
C GLY A 82 -22.72 -31.18 30.32
N ALA A 83 -23.17 -30.00 29.93
CA ALA A 83 -22.29 -28.99 29.30
C ALA A 83 -21.27 -28.47 30.32
N ARG A 84 -20.00 -28.31 29.87
CA ARG A 84 -18.98 -27.61 30.63
C ARG A 84 -19.19 -26.10 30.43
N LEU A 85 -19.34 -25.38 31.55
CA LEU A 85 -19.75 -23.99 31.58
C LEU A 85 -18.70 -23.16 32.32
N GLU A 86 -18.41 -21.97 31.78
CA GLU A 86 -17.69 -20.93 32.52
C GLU A 86 -18.64 -20.27 33.52
N VAL A 87 -18.21 -20.15 34.78
CA VAL A 87 -19.05 -19.59 35.86
C VAL A 87 -18.86 -18.08 35.93
N VAL A 88 -19.89 -17.36 35.56
CA VAL A 88 -19.88 -15.88 35.54
C VAL A 88 -20.88 -15.35 36.58
N THR A 89 -20.41 -14.50 37.49
CA THR A 89 -21.32 -13.80 38.40
C THR A 89 -22.04 -12.70 37.61
N SER A 90 -23.32 -12.92 37.30
CA SER A 90 -24.04 -12.02 36.40
C SER A 90 -25.54 -11.98 36.65
N TYR A 91 -26.11 -10.78 36.66
CA TYR A 91 -27.57 -10.54 36.68
C TYR A 91 -28.17 -10.47 35.26
N VAL A 92 -27.35 -10.48 34.24
CA VAL A 92 -27.78 -10.42 32.83
C VAL A 92 -28.71 -11.60 32.52
N ARG A 93 -29.89 -11.29 31.98
CA ARG A 93 -30.89 -12.31 31.66
C ARG A 93 -30.71 -12.95 30.31
N LYS A 94 -30.23 -12.15 29.33
CA LYS A 94 -30.04 -12.59 27.93
C LYS A 94 -28.62 -12.37 27.48
N VAL A 95 -28.07 -13.38 26.81
CA VAL A 95 -26.76 -13.30 26.15
C VAL A 95 -26.97 -13.68 24.67
N GLN A 96 -26.39 -12.89 23.78
CA GLN A 96 -26.40 -13.18 22.36
C GLN A 96 -24.97 -13.42 21.89
N GLN A 97 -24.76 -14.48 21.14
CA GLN A 97 -23.47 -14.79 20.54
C GLN A 97 -23.64 -14.96 19.02
N LYS A 98 -22.62 -14.51 18.30
CA LYS A 98 -22.55 -14.59 16.84
C LYS A 98 -21.18 -15.11 16.45
N GLN A 99 -21.13 -16.27 15.84
CA GLN A 99 -19.89 -16.93 15.44
C GLN A 99 -20.01 -17.49 14.01
N TYR A 100 -18.86 -17.72 13.39
CA TYR A 100 -18.82 -18.38 12.09
C TYR A 100 -18.22 -19.77 12.22
N PHE A 101 -18.66 -20.67 11.34
CA PHE A 101 -18.05 -21.98 11.17
C PHE A 101 -18.17 -22.44 9.72
N THR A 102 -17.40 -23.46 9.35
CA THR A 102 -17.36 -23.96 7.99
C THR A 102 -17.58 -25.45 7.91
N VAL A 103 -18.10 -25.90 6.76
CA VAL A 103 -18.29 -27.31 6.42
C VAL A 103 -17.66 -27.59 5.07
N LEU A 104 -16.63 -28.45 5.06
CA LEU A 104 -16.02 -28.93 3.83
C LEU A 104 -16.79 -30.13 3.29
N THR A 105 -17.26 -30.06 2.05
CA THR A 105 -18.04 -31.10 1.39
C THR A 105 -17.74 -31.20 -0.10
N THR A 106 -18.36 -32.14 -0.78
CA THR A 106 -18.26 -32.31 -2.24
C THR A 106 -19.62 -32.15 -2.89
N CYS A 107 -19.63 -31.67 -4.13
CA CYS A 107 -20.81 -31.66 -4.99
C CYS A 107 -20.41 -32.12 -6.41
N GLY A 108 -20.70 -33.34 -6.78
CA GLY A 108 -20.16 -33.96 -7.98
C GLY A 108 -18.62 -33.99 -7.94
N GLU A 109 -17.97 -33.43 -8.94
CA GLU A 109 -16.50 -33.32 -9.03
C GLU A 109 -15.92 -32.12 -8.30
N TYR A 110 -16.78 -31.24 -7.75
CA TYR A 110 -16.33 -30.00 -7.11
C TYR A 110 -16.03 -30.21 -5.62
N GLN A 111 -14.95 -29.58 -5.15
CA GLN A 111 -14.72 -29.38 -3.73
C GLN A 111 -15.44 -28.12 -3.28
N VAL A 112 -16.14 -28.16 -2.16
CA VAL A 112 -16.98 -27.06 -1.67
C VAL A 112 -16.68 -26.81 -0.20
N LEU A 113 -16.36 -25.56 0.16
CA LEU A 113 -16.31 -25.08 1.53
C LEU A 113 -17.52 -24.19 1.76
N ARG A 114 -18.43 -24.64 2.62
CA ARG A 114 -19.65 -23.91 2.99
C ARG A 114 -19.38 -23.10 4.25
N MET A 115 -19.81 -21.86 4.26
CA MET A 115 -19.62 -20.93 5.37
C MET A 115 -20.95 -20.58 6.00
N TYR A 116 -21.01 -20.70 7.32
CA TYR A 116 -22.23 -20.52 8.09
C TYR A 116 -22.02 -19.46 9.17
N LEU A 117 -23.08 -18.69 9.40
CA LEU A 117 -23.25 -17.84 10.57
C LEU A 117 -24.10 -18.63 11.58
N LEU A 118 -23.55 -18.80 12.80
CA LEU A 118 -24.26 -19.26 13.97
C LEU A 118 -24.64 -18.05 14.83
N PHE A 119 -25.91 -17.88 15.07
CA PHE A 119 -26.45 -16.92 16.02
C PHE A 119 -27.17 -17.67 17.12
N VAL A 120 -26.85 -17.38 18.38
CA VAL A 120 -27.45 -18.02 19.55
C VAL A 120 -27.95 -16.98 20.50
N GLU A 121 -29.22 -17.08 20.85
CA GLU A 121 -29.82 -16.35 21.95
C GLU A 121 -29.98 -17.29 23.16
N MET A 122 -29.42 -16.88 24.29
CA MET A 122 -29.46 -17.59 25.55
C MET A 122 -30.23 -16.75 26.57
N GLU A 123 -31.28 -17.32 27.17
CA GLU A 123 -32.06 -16.62 28.19
C GLU A 123 -32.13 -17.46 29.47
N LYS A 124 -31.96 -16.84 30.65
CA LYS A 124 -32.06 -17.54 31.94
C LYS A 124 -33.39 -18.25 32.08
N GLY A 125 -33.32 -19.57 32.40
CA GLY A 125 -34.47 -20.41 32.55
C GLY A 125 -35.08 -20.97 31.27
N CYS A 126 -34.48 -20.59 30.10
CA CYS A 126 -34.90 -21.09 28.79
C CYS A 126 -33.78 -21.91 28.13
N LYS A 127 -34.17 -22.86 27.32
CA LYS A 127 -33.20 -23.55 26.45
C LYS A 127 -32.74 -22.62 25.35
N ALA A 128 -31.43 -22.58 25.12
CA ALA A 128 -30.82 -21.78 24.05
C ALA A 128 -31.39 -22.17 22.68
N ASP A 129 -31.64 -21.17 21.85
CA ASP A 129 -32.14 -21.33 20.49
C ASP A 129 -31.07 -20.94 19.45
N PRO A 130 -30.35 -21.92 18.88
CA PRO A 130 -29.36 -21.68 17.85
C PRO A 130 -30.02 -21.53 16.48
N TYR A 131 -29.73 -20.40 15.82
CA TYR A 131 -30.08 -20.15 14.43
C TYR A 131 -28.85 -20.22 13.54
N VAL A 132 -28.91 -21.00 12.44
CA VAL A 132 -27.79 -21.17 11.50
C VAL A 132 -28.19 -20.71 10.11
N LEU A 133 -27.39 -19.83 9.54
CA LEU A 133 -27.60 -19.32 8.18
C LEU A 133 -26.37 -19.59 7.32
N GLU A 134 -26.56 -20.17 6.14
CA GLU A 134 -25.51 -20.25 5.14
C GLU A 134 -25.29 -18.90 4.48
N ILE A 135 -24.07 -18.38 4.57
CA ILE A 135 -23.70 -17.04 4.10
C ILE A 135 -22.82 -17.05 2.85
N GLY A 136 -22.11 -18.17 2.62
CA GLY A 136 -21.24 -18.27 1.45
C GLY A 136 -20.73 -19.67 1.19
N GLN A 137 -20.16 -19.84 0.03
CA GLN A 137 -19.61 -21.11 -0.46
C GLN A 137 -18.40 -20.80 -1.34
N TYR A 138 -17.26 -21.44 -1.09
CA TYR A 138 -16.15 -21.54 -2.03
C TYR A 138 -16.28 -22.85 -2.82
N TRP A 139 -16.12 -22.75 -4.12
CA TRP A 139 -16.18 -23.87 -5.04
C TRP A 139 -14.88 -23.99 -5.82
N TRP A 140 -14.31 -25.17 -5.84
CA TRP A 140 -13.10 -25.46 -6.61
C TRP A 140 -13.37 -26.64 -7.55
N ASN A 141 -12.96 -26.47 -8.82
CA ASN A 141 -12.93 -27.57 -9.77
C ASN A 141 -11.60 -28.36 -9.64
N LYS A 142 -11.42 -29.39 -10.42
CA LYS A 142 -10.23 -30.26 -10.40
C LYS A 142 -8.93 -29.53 -10.82
N GLU A 143 -9.02 -28.41 -11.53
CA GLU A 143 -7.90 -27.54 -11.90
C GLU A 143 -7.65 -26.41 -10.88
N GLY A 144 -8.32 -26.41 -9.74
CA GLY A 144 -8.15 -25.38 -8.70
C GLY A 144 -8.80 -24.02 -9.02
N ARG A 145 -9.57 -23.91 -10.10
CA ARG A 145 -10.33 -22.68 -10.38
C ARG A 145 -11.36 -22.45 -9.29
N THR A 146 -11.42 -21.22 -8.81
CA THR A 146 -12.28 -20.82 -7.70
C THR A 146 -13.49 -20.03 -8.18
N ALA A 147 -14.67 -20.36 -7.63
CA ALA A 147 -15.86 -19.52 -7.71
C ALA A 147 -16.46 -19.34 -6.31
N VAL A 148 -17.01 -18.18 -6.03
CA VAL A 148 -17.67 -17.86 -4.76
C VAL A 148 -19.15 -17.61 -4.99
N VAL A 149 -19.99 -18.30 -4.24
CA VAL A 149 -21.42 -18.06 -4.16
C VAL A 149 -21.74 -17.60 -2.76
N GLY A 150 -22.42 -16.49 -2.60
CA GLY A 150 -22.69 -15.98 -1.26
C GLY A 150 -23.81 -14.97 -1.18
N LYS A 151 -24.23 -14.69 0.03
CA LYS A 151 -25.18 -13.62 0.36
C LYS A 151 -24.53 -12.26 0.17
N GLN A 152 -25.33 -11.24 -0.05
CA GLN A 152 -24.85 -9.88 -0.16
C GLN A 152 -24.31 -9.40 1.19
N ARG A 153 -23.11 -8.82 1.18
CA ARG A 153 -22.54 -8.12 2.33
C ARG A 153 -23.05 -6.69 2.35
N ILE A 154 -23.46 -6.24 3.53
CA ILE A 154 -23.87 -4.85 3.76
C ILE A 154 -22.71 -4.15 4.46
N TRP A 155 -22.15 -3.12 3.83
CA TRP A 155 -21.16 -2.24 4.47
C TRP A 155 -21.86 -1.34 5.48
N GLY A 156 -21.52 -1.48 6.76
CA GLY A 156 -22.02 -0.64 7.84
C GLY A 156 -20.91 -0.38 8.87
N ARG A 157 -21.15 0.58 9.75
CA ARG A 157 -20.17 1.01 10.79
C ARG A 157 -19.72 -0.10 11.74
N TYR A 158 -20.43 -1.20 11.80
CA TYR A 158 -20.13 -2.34 12.66
C TYR A 158 -20.23 -3.64 11.85
N LEU A 159 -19.06 -4.15 11.45
CA LEU A 159 -18.73 -5.54 11.10
C LEU A 159 -19.82 -6.39 10.39
N ASP A 160 -19.44 -6.92 9.24
CA ASP A 160 -19.90 -8.18 8.64
C ASP A 160 -21.39 -8.49 8.71
N LEU A 161 -22.21 -7.53 8.33
CA LEU A 161 -23.63 -7.78 8.17
C LEU A 161 -23.90 -8.34 6.77
N PHE A 162 -24.42 -9.57 6.72
CA PHE A 162 -24.98 -10.12 5.51
C PHE A 162 -26.46 -9.79 5.42
N SER A 163 -26.94 -9.45 4.23
CA SER A 163 -28.37 -9.36 3.98
C SER A 163 -28.98 -10.75 3.99
N PHE A 164 -29.69 -11.10 5.05
CA PHE A 164 -30.31 -12.42 5.22
C PHE A 164 -31.33 -12.71 4.13
N ALA A 165 -32.02 -11.69 3.65
CA ALA A 165 -33.00 -11.78 2.56
C ALA A 165 -32.34 -11.86 1.17
N SER A 166 -31.06 -11.52 1.02
CA SER A 166 -30.41 -11.55 -0.30
C SER A 166 -30.27 -12.99 -0.81
N PRO A 167 -30.40 -13.21 -2.13
CA PRO A 167 -30.16 -14.52 -2.72
C PRO A 167 -28.67 -14.88 -2.65
N MET A 168 -28.39 -16.19 -2.65
CA MET A 168 -27.05 -16.72 -2.92
C MET A 168 -26.73 -16.47 -4.38
N ALA A 169 -25.71 -15.68 -4.65
CA ALA A 169 -25.31 -15.26 -6.00
C ALA A 169 -23.78 -15.33 -6.16
N ILE A 170 -23.30 -15.31 -7.40
CA ILE A 170 -21.86 -15.21 -7.68
C ILE A 170 -21.33 -13.90 -7.07
N ARG A 171 -20.18 -13.99 -6.38
CA ARG A 171 -19.47 -12.87 -5.77
C ARG A 171 -18.06 -12.75 -6.33
N GLN A 172 -17.67 -11.53 -6.70
CA GLN A 172 -16.30 -11.25 -7.17
C GLN A 172 -15.35 -10.91 -6.03
N ASP A 173 -15.85 -10.24 -5.00
CA ASP A 173 -15.07 -9.90 -3.83
C ASP A 173 -14.94 -11.11 -2.90
N ASN A 174 -13.81 -11.80 -3.05
CA ASN A 174 -13.51 -12.95 -2.22
C ASN A 174 -13.00 -12.52 -0.83
N ILE A 175 -12.45 -11.31 -0.67
CA ILE A 175 -11.86 -10.82 0.58
C ILE A 175 -12.90 -10.85 1.72
N ALA A 176 -14.16 -10.52 1.40
CA ALA A 176 -15.24 -10.53 2.37
C ALA A 176 -15.49 -11.89 3.03
N TYR A 177 -15.12 -12.98 2.36
CA TYR A 177 -15.35 -14.35 2.83
C TYR A 177 -14.06 -15.02 3.31
N ASP A 178 -12.90 -14.51 2.93
CA ASP A 178 -11.61 -15.14 3.26
C ASP A 178 -11.39 -15.28 4.77
N HIS A 179 -11.69 -14.25 5.55
CA HIS A 179 -11.55 -14.32 7.01
C HIS A 179 -12.55 -15.31 7.64
N ILE A 180 -13.74 -15.49 7.04
CA ILE A 180 -14.73 -16.47 7.51
C ILE A 180 -14.26 -17.90 7.21
N ALA A 181 -13.53 -18.08 6.12
CA ALA A 181 -12.95 -19.38 5.78
C ALA A 181 -11.90 -19.88 6.77
N HIS A 182 -11.41 -19.00 7.67
CA HIS A 182 -10.53 -19.36 8.79
C HIS A 182 -11.29 -19.89 10.02
N SER A 183 -12.61 -19.80 10.02
CA SER A 183 -13.44 -20.25 11.14
C SER A 183 -13.36 -21.76 11.35
N PRO A 184 -13.72 -22.27 12.54
CA PRO A 184 -13.69 -23.70 12.83
C PRO A 184 -14.37 -24.55 11.76
N ILE A 185 -13.74 -25.65 11.41
CA ILE A 185 -14.23 -26.57 10.36
C ILE A 185 -14.87 -27.77 11.03
N TYR A 186 -16.09 -28.12 10.61
CA TYR A 186 -16.75 -29.32 11.05
C TYR A 186 -15.89 -30.57 10.76
N PRO A 187 -15.58 -31.44 11.75
CA PRO A 187 -14.54 -32.44 11.62
C PRO A 187 -14.91 -33.62 10.67
N LYS A 188 -16.20 -33.87 10.46
CA LYS A 188 -16.65 -34.92 9.51
C LYS A 188 -16.89 -34.27 8.15
N PHE A 189 -15.83 -34.21 7.35
CA PHE A 189 -15.85 -33.56 6.03
C PHE A 189 -15.69 -34.57 4.88
N LYS A 190 -16.01 -34.11 3.66
CA LYS A 190 -15.82 -34.85 2.42
C LYS A 190 -14.86 -34.14 1.51
N VAL A 191 -13.95 -34.89 0.90
CA VAL A 191 -12.97 -34.38 -0.08
C VAL A 191 -13.09 -35.17 -1.38
N THR A 192 -12.79 -34.46 -2.48
CA THR A 192 -12.72 -35.09 -3.81
C THR A 192 -11.53 -36.05 -3.90
N ASP A 193 -11.63 -37.05 -4.78
CA ASP A 193 -10.54 -38.01 -4.99
C ASP A 193 -9.26 -37.33 -5.52
N THR A 194 -9.39 -36.26 -6.31
CA THR A 194 -8.27 -35.49 -6.80
C THR A 194 -7.51 -34.83 -5.62
N LEU A 195 -8.22 -34.18 -4.72
CA LEU A 195 -7.61 -33.54 -3.56
C LEU A 195 -6.92 -34.55 -2.64
N ARG A 196 -7.56 -35.74 -2.46
CA ARG A 196 -6.98 -36.85 -1.69
C ARG A 196 -5.71 -37.39 -2.35
N ARG A 197 -5.72 -37.60 -3.67
CA ARG A 197 -4.55 -38.06 -4.43
C ARG A 197 -3.40 -37.04 -4.37
N ASN A 198 -3.71 -35.75 -4.28
CA ASN A 198 -2.73 -34.69 -4.16
C ASN A 198 -2.18 -34.51 -2.72
N GLY A 199 -2.49 -35.47 -1.83
CA GLY A 199 -1.86 -35.57 -0.51
C GLY A 199 -2.67 -35.00 0.65
N PHE A 200 -3.86 -34.45 0.42
CA PHE A 200 -4.71 -33.96 1.50
C PHE A 200 -5.35 -35.10 2.27
N LYS A 201 -4.96 -35.28 3.53
CA LYS A 201 -5.42 -36.35 4.41
C LYS A 201 -6.46 -35.90 5.46
N GLY A 202 -6.85 -34.59 5.38
CA GLY A 202 -7.88 -34.06 6.27
C GLY A 202 -7.37 -33.03 7.29
N ASP A 203 -6.09 -32.86 7.42
CA ASP A 203 -5.49 -31.82 8.23
C ASP A 203 -5.07 -30.64 7.34
N PHE A 204 -5.50 -29.44 7.72
CA PHE A 204 -5.10 -28.20 7.06
C PHE A 204 -3.77 -27.67 7.58
N HIS A 205 -3.21 -28.26 8.63
CA HIS A 205 -1.93 -27.87 9.23
C HIS A 205 -1.81 -26.37 9.52
N GLY A 206 -2.92 -25.73 9.93
CA GLY A 206 -2.99 -24.30 10.16
C GLY A 206 -2.90 -23.42 8.90
N ILE A 207 -3.03 -24.03 7.72
CA ILE A 207 -3.13 -23.31 6.44
C ILE A 207 -4.60 -23.10 6.10
N VAL A 208 -4.92 -21.90 5.68
CA VAL A 208 -6.30 -21.53 5.31
C VAL A 208 -6.81 -22.39 4.15
N PRO A 209 -8.01 -22.94 4.24
CA PRO A 209 -8.60 -23.76 3.17
C PRO A 209 -8.60 -23.08 1.79
N THR A 210 -8.88 -21.79 1.73
CA THR A 210 -8.92 -21.00 0.49
C THR A 210 -7.57 -20.82 -0.18
N LYS A 211 -6.47 -21.03 0.54
CA LYS A 211 -5.11 -21.06 -0.01
C LYS A 211 -4.63 -22.48 -0.31
N LEU A 212 -4.87 -23.40 0.62
CA LEU A 212 -4.37 -24.78 0.51
C LEU A 212 -5.05 -25.56 -0.61
N ILE A 213 -6.39 -25.54 -0.65
CA ILE A 213 -7.16 -26.36 -1.60
C ILE A 213 -6.83 -26.01 -3.06
N PRO A 214 -6.95 -24.74 -3.50
CA PRO A 214 -6.61 -24.40 -4.88
C PRO A 214 -5.14 -24.68 -5.22
N ALA A 215 -4.21 -24.45 -4.30
CA ALA A 215 -2.79 -24.76 -4.53
C ALA A 215 -2.56 -26.26 -4.74
N LEU A 216 -3.15 -27.11 -3.92
CA LEU A 216 -3.04 -28.57 -4.11
C LEU A 216 -3.70 -29.07 -5.39
N LEU A 217 -4.69 -28.35 -5.92
CA LEU A 217 -5.38 -28.74 -7.16
C LEU A 217 -4.69 -28.18 -8.43
N SER A 218 -3.93 -27.10 -8.34
CA SER A 218 -3.38 -26.39 -9.48
C SER A 218 -1.85 -26.39 -9.57
N ASP A 219 -1.14 -26.63 -8.46
CA ASP A 219 0.32 -26.55 -8.39
C ASP A 219 0.97 -27.87 -7.94
N SER A 220 1.64 -28.54 -8.85
CA SER A 220 2.35 -29.78 -8.57
C SER A 220 3.46 -29.62 -7.51
N ARG A 221 3.95 -28.41 -7.27
CA ARG A 221 4.93 -28.11 -6.24
C ARG A 221 4.31 -28.16 -4.85
N ALA A 222 3.11 -27.57 -4.71
CA ALA A 222 2.34 -27.66 -3.48
C ALA A 222 1.97 -29.11 -3.16
N GLU A 223 1.56 -29.88 -4.18
CA GLU A 223 1.31 -31.31 -4.08
C GLU A 223 2.56 -32.07 -3.60
N THR A 224 3.74 -31.76 -4.18
CA THR A 224 5.01 -32.40 -3.82
C THR A 224 5.36 -32.13 -2.35
N LEU A 225 5.24 -30.88 -1.90
CA LEU A 225 5.52 -30.48 -0.51
C LEU A 225 4.55 -31.16 0.47
N MET A 226 3.26 -31.21 0.13
CA MET A 226 2.24 -31.88 0.93
C MET A 226 2.51 -33.38 1.07
N LYS A 227 2.80 -34.08 -0.03
CA LYS A 227 3.09 -35.50 -0.05
C LYS A 227 4.40 -35.86 0.68
N SER A 228 5.38 -35.01 0.62
CA SER A 228 6.67 -35.22 1.30
C SER A 228 6.63 -34.85 2.79
N GLY A 229 5.53 -34.29 3.29
CA GLY A 229 5.40 -33.88 4.69
C GLY A 229 6.13 -32.56 5.02
N ASN A 230 6.64 -31.83 4.04
CA ASN A 230 7.32 -30.55 4.23
C ASN A 230 6.31 -29.40 4.44
N ILE A 231 5.53 -29.50 5.48
CA ILE A 231 4.37 -28.61 5.73
C ILE A 231 4.79 -27.18 6.02
N GLU A 232 5.89 -26.96 6.75
CA GLU A 232 6.39 -25.62 7.02
C GLU A 232 6.84 -24.92 5.74
N HIS A 233 7.50 -25.66 4.84
CA HIS A 233 7.89 -25.13 3.54
C HIS A 233 6.65 -24.83 2.69
N LEU A 234 5.65 -25.69 2.69
CA LEU A 234 4.38 -25.45 2.00
C LEU A 234 3.70 -24.18 2.53
N ARG A 235 3.61 -24.02 3.86
CA ARG A 235 3.05 -22.82 4.50
C ARG A 235 3.80 -21.56 4.10
N TYR A 236 5.10 -21.58 4.13
CA TYR A 236 5.96 -20.47 3.70
C TYR A 236 5.71 -20.10 2.24
N PHE A 237 5.73 -21.04 1.34
CA PHE A 237 5.55 -20.79 -0.09
C PHE A 237 4.14 -20.34 -0.44
N LEU A 238 3.10 -20.85 0.22
CA LEU A 238 1.72 -20.36 0.05
C LEU A 238 1.55 -18.91 0.56
N SER A 239 2.36 -18.48 1.51
CA SER A 239 2.38 -17.09 1.97
C SER A 239 3.23 -16.16 1.07
N LYS A 240 4.21 -16.72 0.35
CA LYS A 240 5.15 -15.99 -0.52
C LYS A 240 5.30 -16.69 -1.88
N PRO A 241 4.30 -16.63 -2.78
CA PRO A 241 4.33 -17.34 -4.07
C PRO A 241 5.56 -17.01 -4.93
N GLN A 242 6.01 -15.76 -4.94
CA GLN A 242 7.19 -15.35 -5.70
C GLN A 242 8.48 -16.04 -5.21
N ALA A 243 8.56 -16.36 -3.91
CA ALA A 243 9.67 -17.12 -3.38
C ALA A 243 9.66 -18.55 -3.89
N LEU A 244 8.47 -19.18 -4.03
CA LEU A 244 8.33 -20.50 -4.62
C LEU A 244 8.85 -20.53 -6.06
N ASP A 245 8.44 -19.57 -6.88
CA ASP A 245 8.86 -19.52 -8.29
C ASP A 245 10.39 -19.37 -8.42
N ARG A 246 10.97 -18.48 -7.62
CA ARG A 246 12.43 -18.25 -7.64
C ARG A 246 13.21 -19.43 -7.09
N CYS A 247 12.81 -19.99 -5.94
CA CYS A 247 13.61 -20.95 -5.20
C CYS A 247 13.40 -22.41 -5.64
N TRP A 248 12.33 -22.71 -6.38
CA TRP A 248 11.90 -24.10 -6.64
C TRP A 248 12.97 -24.97 -7.33
N HIS A 249 13.74 -24.38 -8.26
CA HIS A 249 14.79 -25.12 -8.94
C HIS A 249 15.89 -25.54 -7.96
N SER A 250 16.39 -24.61 -7.16
CA SER A 250 17.38 -24.84 -6.11
C SER A 250 16.83 -25.77 -5.02
N TYR A 251 15.55 -25.64 -4.68
CA TYR A 251 14.87 -26.51 -3.72
C TYR A 251 14.91 -27.98 -4.16
N LYS A 252 14.62 -28.27 -5.42
CA LYS A 252 14.75 -29.65 -5.95
C LYS A 252 16.17 -30.21 -5.86
N ILE A 253 17.18 -29.35 -6.08
CA ILE A 253 18.60 -29.76 -5.98
C ILE A 253 18.93 -30.02 -4.51
N ALA A 254 18.54 -29.17 -3.59
CA ALA A 254 18.76 -29.38 -2.16
C ALA A 254 18.13 -30.70 -1.69
N MET A 255 16.89 -30.99 -2.11
CA MET A 255 16.20 -32.25 -1.77
C MET A 255 16.91 -33.47 -2.35
N ARG A 256 17.40 -33.42 -3.60
CA ARG A 256 18.22 -34.51 -4.21
C ARG A 256 19.49 -34.77 -3.45
N ASN A 257 20.13 -33.74 -2.91
CA ASN A 257 21.33 -33.84 -2.08
C ASN A 257 21.01 -34.20 -0.62
N LYS A 258 19.74 -34.51 -0.30
CA LYS A 258 19.29 -34.84 1.05
C LYS A 258 19.59 -33.75 2.09
N TYR A 259 19.66 -32.50 1.63
CA TYR A 259 19.91 -31.35 2.50
C TYR A 259 18.65 -31.01 3.28
N ALA A 260 18.77 -31.02 4.61
CA ALA A 260 17.68 -30.61 5.50
C ALA A 260 17.63 -29.07 5.62
N ILE A 261 16.67 -28.45 4.99
CA ILE A 261 16.46 -27.01 5.14
C ILE A 261 15.75 -26.78 6.47
N THR A 262 16.49 -26.31 7.47
CA THR A 262 15.98 -26.09 8.84
C THR A 262 15.16 -24.82 8.98
N ASP A 263 15.46 -23.80 8.18
CA ASP A 263 14.71 -22.55 8.08
C ASP A 263 14.56 -22.17 6.61
N ILE A 264 13.36 -22.37 6.09
CA ILE A 264 13.03 -22.10 4.68
C ILE A 264 13.10 -20.61 4.34
N SER A 265 12.80 -19.71 5.27
CA SER A 265 12.88 -18.28 5.06
C SER A 265 14.33 -17.83 4.90
N LEU A 266 15.16 -18.22 5.85
CA LEU A 266 16.60 -17.91 5.83
C LEU A 266 17.30 -18.51 4.61
N TRP A 267 16.90 -19.74 4.22
CA TRP A 267 17.45 -20.40 3.05
C TRP A 267 17.06 -19.67 1.74
N CYS A 268 15.81 -19.24 1.61
CA CYS A 268 15.39 -18.44 0.46
C CYS A 268 16.08 -17.07 0.40
N ASP A 269 16.37 -16.48 1.55
CA ASP A 269 17.12 -15.22 1.62
C ASP A 269 18.60 -15.43 1.26
N LEU A 270 19.21 -16.55 1.68
CA LEU A 270 20.53 -16.94 1.20
C LEU A 270 20.58 -17.07 -0.32
N LEU A 271 19.61 -17.76 -0.94
CA LEU A 271 19.53 -17.86 -2.40
C LEU A 271 19.46 -16.49 -3.08
N TYR A 272 18.66 -15.58 -2.53
CA TYR A 272 18.58 -14.22 -3.04
C TYR A 272 19.92 -13.48 -2.95
N LEU A 273 20.66 -13.62 -1.84
CA LEU A 273 21.98 -13.02 -1.69
C LEU A 273 23.00 -13.60 -2.68
N LEU A 274 22.97 -14.92 -2.86
CA LEU A 274 23.82 -15.62 -3.83
C LEU A 274 23.58 -15.12 -5.26
N GLU A 275 22.31 -15.00 -5.69
CA GLU A 275 21.95 -14.45 -7.00
C GLU A 275 22.45 -13.01 -7.17
N LYS A 276 22.27 -12.15 -6.15
CA LYS A 276 22.74 -10.75 -6.19
C LYS A 276 24.25 -10.62 -6.24
N LEU A 277 24.98 -11.62 -5.77
CA LEU A 277 26.43 -11.69 -5.82
C LEU A 277 26.95 -12.49 -7.03
N GLY A 278 26.05 -12.86 -7.98
CA GLY A 278 26.42 -13.58 -9.20
C GLY A 278 26.87 -15.03 -8.97
N LYS A 279 26.46 -15.65 -7.85
CA LYS A 279 26.76 -17.05 -7.56
C LYS A 279 25.73 -17.97 -8.20
N ASP A 280 26.16 -19.14 -8.64
CA ASP A 280 25.26 -20.12 -9.22
C ASP A 280 24.42 -20.83 -8.15
N VAL A 281 23.14 -20.49 -8.10
CA VAL A 281 22.14 -21.08 -7.19
C VAL A 281 21.70 -22.49 -7.59
N ARG A 282 22.35 -23.08 -8.61
CA ARG A 282 22.21 -24.52 -8.99
C ARG A 282 23.31 -25.37 -8.43
N ASN A 283 24.37 -24.76 -7.94
CA ASN A 283 25.52 -25.50 -7.38
C ASN A 283 25.24 -25.86 -5.91
N PRO A 284 25.21 -27.18 -5.56
CA PRO A 284 24.98 -27.64 -4.19
C PRO A 284 25.96 -27.04 -3.17
N HIS A 285 27.19 -26.73 -3.58
CA HIS A 285 28.18 -26.10 -2.70
C HIS A 285 27.68 -24.78 -2.07
N PHE A 286 26.90 -23.99 -2.81
CA PHE A 286 26.39 -22.74 -2.32
C PHE A 286 25.04 -22.87 -1.62
N ILE A 287 24.17 -23.76 -2.13
CA ILE A 287 22.76 -23.84 -1.67
C ILE A 287 22.54 -24.84 -0.54
N CYS A 288 23.54 -25.69 -0.24
CA CYS A 288 23.49 -26.70 0.82
C CYS A 288 24.63 -26.49 1.84
N PRO A 289 24.76 -25.33 2.47
CA PRO A 289 25.83 -25.07 3.43
C PRO A 289 25.64 -25.93 4.70
N THR A 290 26.76 -26.30 5.32
CA THR A 290 26.74 -27.02 6.61
C THR A 290 26.12 -26.22 7.73
N ASP A 291 26.36 -24.90 7.76
CA ASP A 291 25.73 -23.97 8.66
C ASP A 291 24.99 -22.89 7.82
N LEU A 292 23.67 -22.96 7.79
CA LEU A 292 22.84 -22.08 7.02
C LEU A 292 22.96 -20.63 7.49
N LYS A 293 22.99 -20.41 8.81
CA LYS A 293 23.06 -19.08 9.39
C LYS A 293 24.39 -18.41 9.11
N ALA A 294 25.48 -19.13 9.37
CA ALA A 294 26.83 -18.61 9.09
C ALA A 294 27.01 -18.26 7.60
N ALA A 295 26.54 -19.13 6.70
CA ALA A 295 26.56 -18.86 5.26
C ALA A 295 25.75 -17.62 4.89
N HIS A 296 24.52 -17.50 5.41
CA HIS A 296 23.67 -16.34 5.19
C HIS A 296 24.37 -15.04 5.63
N ASP A 297 24.87 -15.01 6.86
CA ASP A 297 25.50 -13.83 7.45
C ASP A 297 26.74 -13.42 6.64
N GLN A 298 27.57 -14.38 6.23
CA GLN A 298 28.72 -14.12 5.37
C GLN A 298 28.36 -13.47 4.02
N TYR A 299 27.29 -13.96 3.36
CA TYR A 299 26.87 -13.42 2.08
C TYR A 299 26.12 -12.10 2.25
N MET A 300 25.45 -11.89 3.37
CA MET A 300 24.86 -10.60 3.74
C MET A 300 25.94 -9.52 3.89
N GLU A 301 27.02 -9.80 4.62
CA GLU A 301 28.15 -8.86 4.76
C GLU A 301 28.78 -8.52 3.41
N LYS A 302 29.01 -9.53 2.56
CA LYS A 302 29.55 -9.31 1.20
C LYS A 302 28.63 -8.42 0.38
N ARG A 303 27.31 -8.61 0.48
CA ARG A 303 26.33 -7.81 -0.25
C ARG A 303 26.26 -6.37 0.29
N GLN A 304 26.34 -6.18 1.59
CA GLN A 304 26.39 -4.86 2.20
C GLN A 304 27.65 -4.09 1.75
N ALA A 305 28.81 -4.73 1.81
CA ALA A 305 30.06 -4.12 1.34
C ALA A 305 29.99 -3.74 -0.16
N GLN A 306 29.39 -4.59 -0.99
CA GLN A 306 29.17 -4.28 -2.41
C GLN A 306 28.25 -3.05 -2.59
N LEU A 307 27.12 -3.04 -1.88
CA LEU A 307 26.17 -1.90 -1.93
C LEU A 307 26.80 -0.60 -1.47
N GLU A 308 27.65 -0.65 -0.46
CA GLU A 308 28.36 0.52 0.05
C GLU A 308 29.33 1.07 -0.99
N ARG A 309 30.13 0.21 -1.62
CA ARG A 309 31.00 0.61 -2.73
C ARG A 309 30.22 1.20 -3.91
N GLU A 310 29.07 0.62 -4.25
CA GLU A 310 28.20 1.14 -5.31
C GLU A 310 27.59 2.51 -4.95
N ARG A 311 27.24 2.72 -3.67
CA ARG A 311 26.76 4.04 -3.16
C ARG A 311 27.86 5.07 -3.20
N GLU A 312 29.05 4.71 -2.75
CA GLU A 312 30.19 5.62 -2.76
C GLU A 312 30.58 6.02 -4.19
N ARG A 313 30.67 5.05 -5.10
CA ARG A 313 30.92 5.35 -6.52
C ARG A 313 29.86 6.29 -7.11
N ARG A 314 28.57 6.09 -6.83
CA ARG A 314 27.50 6.97 -7.29
C ARG A 314 27.62 8.38 -6.69
N ARG A 315 28.01 8.48 -5.42
CA ARG A 315 28.25 9.77 -4.77
C ARG A 315 29.37 10.53 -5.44
N MET A 316 30.50 9.85 -5.71
CA MET A 316 31.64 10.47 -6.42
C MET A 316 31.28 10.96 -7.83
N ILE A 317 30.54 10.14 -8.58
CA ILE A 317 30.08 10.54 -9.93
C ILE A 317 29.17 11.78 -9.85
N TRP A 318 28.19 11.78 -8.95
CA TRP A 318 27.29 12.90 -8.76
C TRP A 318 28.01 14.18 -8.34
N GLU A 319 29.02 14.05 -7.47
CA GLU A 319 29.83 15.18 -7.01
C GLU A 319 30.71 15.74 -8.14
N ALA A 320 31.32 14.87 -8.93
CA ALA A 320 32.06 15.29 -10.13
C ALA A 320 31.18 16.02 -11.15
N GLU A 321 29.98 15.48 -11.43
CA GLU A 321 29.02 16.12 -12.31
C GLU A 321 28.51 17.46 -11.76
N ARG A 322 28.37 17.58 -10.45
CA ARG A 322 27.98 18.85 -9.81
C ARG A 322 29.06 19.91 -9.99
N LEU A 323 30.30 19.54 -9.71
CA LEU A 323 31.45 20.44 -9.87
C LEU A 323 31.63 20.88 -11.33
N GLU A 324 31.47 19.94 -12.27
CA GLU A 324 31.58 20.28 -13.70
C GLU A 324 30.45 21.22 -14.15
N ARG A 325 29.21 21.02 -13.68
CA ARG A 325 28.09 21.95 -13.96
C ARG A 325 28.37 23.34 -13.36
N GLU A 326 28.95 23.38 -12.17
CA GLU A 326 29.28 24.66 -11.52
C GLU A 326 30.42 25.38 -12.24
N ARG A 327 31.47 24.66 -12.65
CA ARG A 327 32.55 25.20 -13.48
C ARG A 327 32.02 25.79 -14.77
N LYS A 328 31.19 25.03 -15.51
CA LYS A 328 30.57 25.49 -16.74
C LYS A 328 29.68 26.69 -16.54
N ARG A 329 28.91 26.73 -15.48
CA ARG A 329 28.09 27.90 -15.12
C ARG A 329 28.92 29.13 -14.86
N LEU A 330 30.06 29.01 -14.14
CA LEU A 330 30.96 30.11 -13.89
C LEU A 330 31.64 30.59 -15.18
N GLU A 331 32.05 29.69 -16.06
CA GLU A 331 32.61 30.04 -17.38
C GLU A 331 31.58 30.75 -18.26
N ASP A 332 30.35 30.30 -18.29
CA ASP A 332 29.27 30.93 -19.07
C ASP A 332 28.96 32.33 -18.50
N MET A 333 28.88 32.49 -17.17
CA MET A 333 28.70 33.79 -16.52
C MET A 333 29.87 34.75 -16.82
N ALA A 334 31.10 34.25 -16.84
CA ALA A 334 32.26 35.08 -17.20
C ALA A 334 32.18 35.59 -18.65
N LYS A 335 31.81 34.71 -19.59
CA LYS A 335 31.59 35.09 -20.99
C LYS A 335 30.47 36.11 -21.15
N GLU A 336 29.34 35.93 -20.47
CA GLU A 336 28.23 36.88 -20.49
C GLU A 336 28.64 38.25 -19.96
N LYS A 337 29.47 38.30 -18.90
CA LYS A 337 30.03 39.56 -18.36
C LYS A 337 30.91 40.29 -19.38
N ASP A 338 31.82 39.54 -20.00
CA ASP A 338 32.72 40.11 -21.01
C ASP A 338 31.95 40.60 -22.26
N GLU A 339 30.94 39.83 -22.67
CA GLU A 339 30.09 40.17 -23.80
C GLU A 339 29.26 41.44 -23.52
N TYR A 340 28.64 41.53 -22.34
CA TYR A 340 27.90 42.73 -21.91
C TYR A 340 28.79 43.98 -21.94
N ILE A 341 29.97 43.92 -21.31
CA ILE A 341 30.93 45.04 -21.26
C ILE A 341 31.29 45.46 -22.69
N ARG A 342 31.58 44.48 -23.58
CA ARG A 342 31.91 44.78 -24.98
C ARG A 342 30.75 45.42 -25.74
N LYS A 343 29.52 44.90 -25.61
CA LYS A 343 28.34 45.41 -26.32
C LYS A 343 27.93 46.82 -25.82
N LYS A 344 28.07 47.09 -24.56
CA LYS A 344 27.61 48.33 -23.94
C LYS A 344 28.75 49.28 -23.62
N ALA A 345 29.98 49.03 -24.10
CA ALA A 345 31.19 49.83 -23.83
C ALA A 345 30.98 51.35 -24.03
N ALA A 346 30.29 51.73 -25.08
CA ALA A 346 30.02 53.15 -25.39
C ALA A 346 29.11 53.83 -24.34
N PHE A 347 28.25 53.06 -23.68
CA PHE A 347 27.30 53.62 -22.72
C PHE A 347 27.77 53.52 -21.26
N LEU A 348 28.78 52.68 -20.99
CA LEU A 348 29.34 52.61 -19.66
C LEU A 348 29.74 54.00 -19.18
N ASN A 349 29.53 54.30 -17.89
CA ASN A 349 29.76 55.62 -17.30
C ASN A 349 28.83 56.75 -17.82
N LEU A 350 27.77 56.46 -18.57
CA LEU A 350 26.73 57.43 -18.84
C LEU A 350 25.94 57.73 -17.56
N VAL A 351 25.86 58.98 -17.20
CA VAL A 351 25.12 59.48 -16.04
C VAL A 351 24.28 60.68 -16.48
N LEU A 352 22.99 60.59 -16.27
CA LEU A 352 22.04 61.68 -16.53
C LEU A 352 21.54 62.18 -15.18
N THR A 353 21.41 63.50 -15.01
CA THR A 353 20.93 64.07 -13.76
C THR A 353 20.21 65.38 -13.97
N ASP A 354 19.24 65.65 -13.12
CA ASP A 354 18.55 66.95 -13.00
C ASP A 354 18.89 67.70 -11.69
N GLY A 355 19.91 67.20 -10.97
CA GLY A 355 20.33 67.73 -9.68
C GLY A 355 19.74 67.02 -8.47
N LEU A 356 18.60 66.33 -8.62
CA LEU A 356 17.96 65.49 -7.59
C LEU A 356 18.09 64.03 -7.95
N ILE A 357 17.71 63.66 -9.16
CA ILE A 357 17.68 62.29 -9.65
C ILE A 357 18.96 62.03 -10.44
N ILE A 358 19.60 60.92 -10.15
CA ILE A 358 20.76 60.42 -10.90
C ILE A 358 20.33 59.13 -11.60
N VAL A 359 20.40 59.11 -12.94
CA VAL A 359 20.10 57.93 -13.76
C VAL A 359 21.40 57.45 -14.39
N LYS A 360 21.80 56.24 -14.11
CA LYS A 360 23.07 55.67 -14.60
C LYS A 360 22.84 54.27 -15.22
N VAL A 361 23.64 54.00 -16.27
CA VAL A 361 23.64 52.66 -16.91
C VAL A 361 24.18 51.64 -15.93
N LEU A 362 23.61 50.46 -15.88
CA LEU A 362 24.17 49.33 -15.15
C LEU A 362 25.48 48.90 -15.78
N GLN A 363 26.55 48.86 -14.98
CA GLN A 363 27.94 48.75 -15.47
C GLN A 363 28.35 47.27 -15.74
N SER A 364 27.68 46.31 -15.14
CA SER A 364 28.04 44.90 -15.22
C SER A 364 26.82 43.98 -15.02
N VAL A 365 26.92 42.75 -15.44
CA VAL A 365 25.90 41.72 -15.21
C VAL A 365 25.61 41.51 -13.72
N ASP A 366 26.63 41.74 -12.85
CA ASP A 366 26.43 41.69 -11.41
C ASP A 366 25.53 42.84 -10.91
N GLU A 367 25.63 44.03 -11.52
CA GLU A 367 24.71 45.12 -11.20
C GLU A 367 23.27 44.82 -11.61
N PHE A 368 23.03 44.06 -12.68
CA PHE A 368 21.67 43.56 -13.01
C PHE A 368 21.13 42.65 -11.96
N TYR A 369 21.97 41.79 -11.40
CA TYR A 369 21.55 40.90 -10.31
C TYR A 369 21.17 41.71 -9.05
N GLU A 370 22.01 42.68 -8.66
CA GLU A 370 21.75 43.54 -7.50
C GLU A 370 20.53 44.44 -7.71
N GLU A 371 20.34 44.96 -8.93
CA GLU A 371 19.15 45.75 -9.31
C GLU A 371 17.88 44.91 -9.22
N GLY A 372 17.88 43.73 -9.85
CA GLY A 372 16.74 42.82 -9.83
C GLY A 372 16.36 42.38 -8.42
N LYS A 373 17.37 42.14 -7.56
CA LYS A 373 17.17 41.76 -6.17
C LYS A 373 16.58 42.91 -5.34
N ALA A 374 17.14 44.11 -5.48
CA ALA A 374 16.73 45.29 -4.71
C ALA A 374 15.34 45.81 -5.11
N MET A 375 15.04 45.77 -6.41
CA MET A 375 13.80 46.29 -6.98
C MET A 375 12.71 45.20 -7.13
N HIS A 376 13.02 43.94 -6.83
CA HIS A 376 12.14 42.78 -7.06
C HIS A 376 11.67 42.65 -8.53
N HIS A 377 12.61 42.83 -9.46
CA HIS A 377 12.41 42.78 -10.90
C HIS A 377 13.07 41.55 -11.52
N CYS A 378 12.51 41.09 -12.67
CA CYS A 378 13.10 40.01 -13.45
C CYS A 378 14.20 40.48 -14.42
N VAL A 379 14.81 41.64 -14.21
CA VAL A 379 15.80 42.25 -15.11
C VAL A 379 17.04 41.38 -15.33
N TYR A 380 17.48 40.68 -14.29
CA TYR A 380 18.58 39.71 -14.37
C TYR A 380 18.07 38.35 -14.91
N THR A 381 16.98 37.80 -14.37
CA THR A 381 16.47 36.46 -14.72
C THR A 381 15.97 36.39 -16.16
N ASN A 382 15.49 37.48 -16.72
CA ASN A 382 15.11 37.61 -18.12
C ASN A 382 16.26 38.05 -19.05
N ALA A 383 17.47 38.09 -18.51
CA ALA A 383 18.71 38.39 -19.25
C ALA A 383 18.65 39.65 -20.11
N TYR A 384 18.10 40.76 -19.59
CA TYR A 384 18.02 42.06 -20.30
C TYR A 384 19.40 42.58 -20.73
N TYR A 385 20.48 42.15 -20.05
CA TYR A 385 21.85 42.47 -20.42
C TYR A 385 22.30 41.89 -21.76
N ASN A 386 21.56 40.90 -22.32
CA ASN A 386 21.86 40.30 -23.61
C ASN A 386 21.21 41.05 -24.78
N ASP A 387 20.20 41.87 -24.53
CA ASP A 387 19.51 42.60 -25.58
C ASP A 387 20.38 43.75 -26.10
N GLU A 388 20.71 43.68 -27.38
CA GLU A 388 21.57 44.71 -28.05
C GLU A 388 20.85 46.06 -28.20
N ASN A 389 19.52 46.03 -28.33
CA ASN A 389 18.71 47.22 -28.57
C ASN A 389 18.18 47.87 -27.29
N SER A 390 18.34 47.21 -26.14
CA SER A 390 17.87 47.69 -24.85
C SER A 390 19.03 48.24 -24.01
N LEU A 391 18.86 49.43 -23.46
CA LEU A 391 19.79 50.01 -22.49
C LEU A 391 19.07 50.12 -21.13
N ILE A 392 19.63 49.47 -20.12
CA ILE A 392 19.05 49.44 -18.78
C ILE A 392 19.81 50.42 -17.87
N LEU A 393 19.04 51.31 -17.24
CA LEU A 393 19.53 52.29 -16.32
C LEU A 393 18.89 52.15 -14.94
N SER A 394 19.59 52.55 -13.90
CA SER A 394 19.10 52.65 -12.54
C SER A 394 18.93 54.13 -12.16
N ALA A 395 17.69 54.53 -11.90
CA ALA A 395 17.39 55.86 -11.36
C ALA A 395 17.51 55.85 -9.82
N ARG A 396 18.26 56.84 -9.28
CA ARG A 396 18.57 56.90 -7.85
C ARG A 396 18.41 58.32 -7.30
N ILE A 397 18.06 58.41 -6.03
CA ILE A 397 18.06 59.64 -5.22
C ILE A 397 18.87 59.35 -3.96
N ASP A 398 19.84 60.16 -3.63
CA ASP A 398 20.75 60.00 -2.47
C ASP A 398 21.38 58.61 -2.37
N GLY A 399 21.59 57.95 -3.53
CA GLY A 399 22.14 56.60 -3.62
C GLY A 399 21.11 55.48 -3.59
N GLU A 400 19.90 55.73 -3.12
CA GLU A 400 18.80 54.74 -3.08
C GLU A 400 18.20 54.55 -4.47
N ARG A 401 17.91 53.28 -4.82
CA ARG A 401 17.28 52.90 -6.09
C ARG A 401 15.81 53.27 -6.09
N ILE A 402 15.35 54.01 -7.10
CA ILE A 402 13.97 54.48 -7.23
C ILE A 402 13.21 53.74 -8.31
N GLU A 403 13.77 53.73 -9.53
CA GLU A 403 13.20 52.98 -10.66
C GLU A 403 14.31 52.39 -11.55
N THR A 404 14.02 51.26 -12.15
CA THR A 404 14.81 50.68 -13.24
C THR A 404 14.19 51.10 -14.55
N VAL A 405 14.99 51.70 -15.44
CA VAL A 405 14.54 52.27 -16.71
C VAL A 405 15.11 51.46 -17.87
N GLU A 406 14.27 51.12 -18.82
CA GLU A 406 14.65 50.52 -20.09
C GLU A 406 14.47 51.53 -21.22
N VAL A 407 15.52 51.74 -21.98
CA VAL A 407 15.52 52.59 -23.16
C VAL A 407 15.78 51.76 -24.40
N ASP A 408 14.90 51.87 -25.38
CA ASP A 408 15.11 51.31 -26.71
C ASP A 408 16.12 52.17 -27.51
N LEU A 409 17.23 51.55 -27.88
CA LEU A 409 18.34 52.25 -28.57
C LEU A 409 18.02 52.60 -30.04
N GLN A 410 17.01 51.98 -30.65
CA GLN A 410 16.60 52.31 -32.03
C GLN A 410 15.73 53.56 -32.07
N THR A 411 14.80 53.67 -31.13
CA THR A 411 13.84 54.79 -31.05
C THR A 411 14.29 55.92 -30.09
N LEU A 412 15.22 55.61 -29.19
CA LEU A 412 15.68 56.44 -28.10
C LEU A 412 14.58 56.89 -27.12
N LYS A 413 13.55 56.02 -26.98
CA LYS A 413 12.43 56.25 -26.08
C LYS A 413 12.51 55.29 -24.90
N VAL A 414 11.95 55.74 -23.80
CA VAL A 414 11.79 54.89 -22.64
C VAL A 414 10.69 53.86 -22.91
N VAL A 415 11.04 52.59 -22.89
CA VAL A 415 10.08 51.45 -23.05
C VAL A 415 9.35 51.23 -21.78
N GLN A 416 10.05 51.23 -20.65
CA GLN A 416 9.46 51.10 -19.32
C GLN A 416 10.37 51.77 -18.27
N SER A 417 9.72 52.24 -17.20
CA SER A 417 10.37 52.70 -15.99
C SER A 417 9.58 52.15 -14.81
N ARG A 418 10.21 51.41 -13.92
CA ARG A 418 9.49 50.66 -12.85
C ARG A 418 10.27 50.74 -11.53
N GLY A 419 9.51 51.06 -10.49
CA GLY A 419 9.96 50.99 -9.10
C GLY A 419 9.80 49.61 -8.50
N VAL A 420 10.00 49.45 -7.22
CA VAL A 420 9.92 48.19 -6.49
C VAL A 420 8.61 47.45 -6.81
N CYS A 421 8.72 46.15 -7.10
CA CYS A 421 7.62 45.28 -7.48
C CYS A 421 6.83 45.79 -8.69
N ASN A 422 7.49 46.41 -9.68
CA ASN A 422 6.91 46.99 -10.89
C ASN A 422 5.89 48.12 -10.65
N SER A 423 5.95 48.79 -9.53
CA SER A 423 5.12 49.98 -9.24
C SER A 423 5.68 51.22 -9.90
N ASN A 424 4.86 52.23 -10.13
CA ASN A 424 5.31 53.57 -10.50
C ASN A 424 5.55 54.35 -9.20
N THR A 425 6.65 55.09 -9.16
CA THR A 425 6.97 55.99 -8.04
C THR A 425 6.40 57.39 -8.29
N GLU A 426 6.43 58.24 -7.28
CA GLU A 426 6.10 59.65 -7.43
C GLU A 426 7.07 60.41 -8.40
N TYR A 427 8.23 59.86 -8.68
CA TYR A 427 9.24 60.39 -9.59
C TYR A 427 9.13 59.84 -11.01
N HIS A 428 8.17 58.96 -11.29
CA HIS A 428 8.05 58.21 -12.54
C HIS A 428 8.11 59.10 -13.77
N ASP A 429 7.21 60.08 -13.90
CA ASP A 429 7.15 60.97 -15.06
C ASP A 429 8.38 61.84 -15.19
N ARG A 430 8.97 62.23 -14.05
CA ARG A 430 10.20 63.04 -14.00
C ARG A 430 11.43 62.23 -14.45
N ILE A 431 11.49 60.95 -14.09
CA ILE A 431 12.56 60.03 -14.53
C ILE A 431 12.47 59.82 -16.04
N ILE A 432 11.28 59.53 -16.58
CA ILE A 432 11.07 59.36 -18.02
C ILE A 432 11.49 60.61 -18.77
N LYS A 433 10.99 61.77 -18.34
CA LYS A 433 11.35 63.05 -18.96
C LYS A 433 12.84 63.31 -18.90
N LEU A 434 13.52 63.10 -17.77
CA LEU A 434 14.95 63.25 -17.63
C LEU A 434 15.74 62.43 -18.65
N VAL A 435 15.32 61.17 -18.86
CA VAL A 435 15.99 60.27 -19.80
C VAL A 435 15.70 60.70 -21.24
N GLU A 436 14.47 61.05 -21.58
CA GLU A 436 14.09 61.47 -22.95
C GLU A 436 14.67 62.85 -23.31
N ASP A 437 14.72 63.82 -22.40
CA ASP A 437 15.36 65.12 -22.63
C ASP A 437 16.87 64.97 -22.89
N ASN A 438 17.49 63.90 -22.40
CA ASN A 438 18.90 63.60 -22.60
C ASN A 438 19.14 62.53 -23.69
N ALA A 439 18.17 62.19 -24.51
CA ALA A 439 18.29 61.17 -25.57
C ALA A 439 19.43 61.48 -26.56
N GLU A 440 19.75 62.75 -26.76
CA GLU A 440 20.84 63.15 -27.62
C GLU A 440 22.22 62.73 -27.09
N GLN A 441 22.41 62.69 -25.77
CA GLN A 441 23.67 62.18 -25.17
C GLN A 441 23.79 60.65 -25.42
N ILE A 442 22.68 59.91 -25.40
CA ILE A 442 22.66 58.48 -25.73
C ILE A 442 23.02 58.29 -27.21
N ARG A 443 22.43 59.08 -28.12
CA ARG A 443 22.68 59.04 -29.55
C ARG A 443 24.15 59.32 -29.88
N GLN A 444 24.75 60.34 -29.28
CA GLN A 444 26.16 60.69 -29.45
C GLN A 444 27.10 59.55 -29.06
N ARG A 445 26.75 58.80 -28.00
CA ARG A 445 27.50 57.64 -27.61
C ARG A 445 27.37 56.48 -28.58
N MET A 446 26.20 56.30 -29.21
CA MET A 446 26.00 55.32 -30.30
C MET A 446 26.84 55.64 -31.53
N SER A 447 26.98 56.89 -31.87
CA SER A 447 27.75 57.35 -33.05
C SER A 447 29.26 57.27 -32.83
N ALA A 448 29.70 57.18 -31.59
CA ALA A 448 31.11 57.09 -31.21
C ALA A 448 31.59 55.63 -30.97
N ALA A 449 30.69 54.67 -31.03
CA ALA A 449 30.93 53.24 -30.88
C ALA A 449 31.10 52.56 -32.25
#